data_2e29203cbe7b62c9669b8afdef7dfd31
#
_entry.id   2e29203cbe7b62c9669b8afdef7dfd31
#
_cell.length_a   1.000
_cell.length_b   1.000
_cell.length_c   1.000
_cell.angle_alpha   90.00
_cell.angle_beta   90.00
_cell.angle_gamma   90.00
#
_symmetry.space_group_name_H-M   'P 1'
#
loop_
_entity.id
_entity.type
_entity.pdbx_description
1 polymer ?
#
loop_
_entity_poly.entity_id
_entity_poly.type
_entity_poly.pdbx_seq_one_letter_code
_entity_poly.pdbx_strand_id
1 'polypeptide(L)'
;MATQKRALSESTTVLWNDMEMILMDAHEFYRDVAERAMLSKGEAADLTRAVLEALAMRVSAGEVRHLIRALPEELVDSVRWNSRGPKRFDLDDLIQSVSARTGLNKTETRTGVEAVLSTLREAVNRREFNDFLSQLPAEFTELLPSP
;
A
#
# COMPACT_ATOMS: atom_id res chain seq x y z
N MET A 1 2.42 -1.57 36.43
CA MET A 1 2.69 -1.53 35.72
C MET A 1 2.85 -1.51 34.87
N ALA A 2 2.41 -1.18 34.61
CA ALA A 2 2.52 -1.15 33.71
C ALA A 2 2.83 -1.28 33.05
N THR A 3 2.87 -1.28 33.15
CA THR A 3 3.22 -1.42 32.50
C THR A 3 3.14 -2.04 31.99
N GLN A 4 2.90 -2.41 32.03
CA GLN A 4 3.07 -3.03 31.39
C GLN A 4 2.69 -3.23 30.42
N LYS A 5 1.99 -2.91 30.34
CA LYS A 5 1.88 -3.03 29.30
C LYS A 5 2.65 -2.77 28.48
N ARG A 6 2.98 -2.35 28.48
CA ARG A 6 3.88 -2.16 27.76
C ARG A 6 5.03 -2.56 28.16
N ALA A 7 5.13 -2.53 29.06
CA ALA A 7 6.32 -2.87 29.39
C ALA A 7 6.63 -4.19 29.29
N LEU A 8 5.93 -4.98 29.65
CA LEU A 8 6.27 -6.22 29.58
C LEU A 8 7.02 -6.56 28.53
N SER A 9 7.10 -5.99 27.75
CA SER A 9 7.69 -6.34 26.55
C SER A 9 9.12 -6.04 26.39
N GLU A 10 9.82 -5.58 27.39
CA GLU A 10 11.15 -5.13 27.13
C GLU A 10 12.12 -6.21 26.83
N SER A 11 12.01 -7.34 27.46
CA SER A 11 12.95 -8.41 27.17
C SER A 11 12.79 -8.98 25.79
N THR A 12 11.63 -8.80 25.20
CA THR A 12 11.42 -9.29 23.85
C THR A 12 11.41 -8.16 22.86
N THR A 13 11.90 -7.01 23.25
CA THR A 13 11.84 -5.83 22.43
C THR A 13 12.47 -6.03 21.05
N VAL A 14 13.58 -6.71 20.99
CA VAL A 14 14.25 -6.91 19.71
C VAL A 14 13.34 -7.63 18.72
N LEU A 15 12.71 -8.71 19.15
CA LEU A 15 11.79 -9.41 18.29
C LEU A 15 10.60 -8.57 17.94
N TRP A 16 10.09 -7.84 18.90
CA TRP A 16 8.98 -6.93 18.64
C TRP A 16 9.33 -5.90 17.59
N ASN A 17 10.51 -5.31 17.70
CA ASN A 17 10.92 -4.30 16.75
C ASN A 17 11.04 -4.87 15.35
N ASP A 18 11.59 -6.08 15.24
CA ASP A 18 11.69 -6.72 13.93
C ASP A 18 10.32 -6.93 13.31
N MET A 19 9.38 -7.39 14.12
CA MET A 19 8.04 -7.62 13.62
C MET A 19 7.35 -6.32 13.26
N GLU A 20 7.54 -5.29 14.05
CA GLU A 20 6.93 -4.01 13.76
C GLU A 20 7.47 -3.38 12.50
N MET A 21 8.73 -3.61 12.21
CA MET A 21 9.30 -3.08 10.98
C MET A 21 8.76 -3.80 9.75
N ILE A 22 8.34 -5.05 9.93
CA ILE A 22 7.81 -5.83 8.83
C ILE A 22 6.31 -5.64 8.68
N LEU A 23 5.61 -5.49 9.80
CA LEU A 23 4.15 -5.47 9.78
C LEU A 23 3.62 -4.12 10.22
N MET A 24 3.31 -3.30 9.27
CA MET A 24 2.58 -2.06 9.51
C MET A 24 1.10 -2.42 9.59
N ASP A 25 0.36 -1.93 10.59
CA ASP A 25 -1.06 -2.24 10.63
C ASP A 25 -1.84 -1.30 9.69
N ALA A 26 -3.10 -1.64 9.46
CA ALA A 26 -3.90 -0.91 8.49
C ALA A 26 -4.13 0.54 8.89
N HIS A 27 -4.30 0.80 10.19
CA HIS A 27 -4.49 2.18 10.64
C HIS A 27 -3.27 3.04 10.37
N GLU A 28 -2.10 2.47 10.59
CA GLU A 28 -0.87 3.19 10.28
C GLU A 28 -0.74 3.44 8.79
N PHE A 29 -1.10 2.45 8.01
CA PHE A 29 -1.05 2.58 6.56
C PHE A 29 -1.97 3.73 6.10
N TYR A 30 -3.22 3.71 6.55
CA TYR A 30 -4.18 4.76 6.17
C TYR A 30 -3.73 6.13 6.65
N ARG A 31 -3.18 6.20 7.86
CA ARG A 31 -2.71 7.47 8.39
C ARG A 31 -1.57 8.04 7.55
N ASP A 32 -0.63 7.18 7.17
CA ASP A 32 0.49 7.63 6.35
C ASP A 32 0.02 8.10 4.98
N VAL A 33 -0.94 7.38 4.39
CA VAL A 33 -1.51 7.82 3.12
C VAL A 33 -2.23 9.16 3.29
N ALA A 34 -3.02 9.29 4.36
CA ALA A 34 -3.76 10.51 4.62
C ALA A 34 -2.84 11.70 4.76
N GLU A 35 -1.74 11.53 5.48
CA GLU A 35 -0.79 12.62 5.68
C GLU A 35 -0.09 12.99 4.37
N ARG A 36 0.33 12.01 3.61
CA ARG A 36 1.04 12.27 2.36
C ARG A 36 0.15 12.88 1.30
N ALA A 37 -1.11 12.49 1.27
CA ALA A 37 -2.04 12.94 0.26
C ALA A 37 -2.92 14.10 0.72
N MET A 38 -2.80 14.48 2.00
CA MET A 38 -3.60 15.55 2.60
C MET A 38 -5.09 15.25 2.48
N LEU A 39 -5.45 14.02 2.86
CA LEU A 39 -6.83 13.55 2.84
C LEU A 39 -7.27 13.23 4.25
N SER A 40 -8.58 13.11 4.44
CA SER A 40 -9.09 12.58 5.68
C SER A 40 -8.76 11.09 5.76
N LYS A 41 -8.84 10.53 6.96
CA LYS A 41 -8.54 9.12 7.14
C LYS A 41 -9.51 8.23 6.36
N GLY A 42 -10.78 8.60 6.32
CA GLY A 42 -11.76 7.84 5.56
C GLY A 42 -11.49 7.87 4.07
N GLU A 43 -11.16 9.05 3.55
CA GLU A 43 -10.80 9.17 2.14
C GLU A 43 -9.56 8.37 1.82
N ALA A 44 -8.57 8.40 2.72
CA ALA A 44 -7.34 7.65 2.52
C ALA A 44 -7.60 6.15 2.52
N ALA A 45 -8.49 5.68 3.37
CA ALA A 45 -8.82 4.25 3.40
C ALA A 45 -9.49 3.82 2.10
N ASP A 46 -10.46 4.59 1.63
CA ASP A 46 -11.14 4.27 0.37
C ASP A 46 -10.17 4.30 -0.80
N LEU A 47 -9.31 5.30 -0.83
CA LEU A 47 -8.31 5.44 -1.87
C LEU A 47 -7.34 4.26 -1.85
N THR A 48 -6.86 3.90 -0.67
CA THR A 48 -5.91 2.80 -0.53
C THR A 48 -6.49 1.51 -1.08
N ARG A 49 -7.71 1.20 -0.70
CA ARG A 49 -8.35 -0.02 -1.17
C ARG A 49 -8.52 -0.01 -2.68
N ALA A 50 -8.96 1.12 -3.23
CA ALA A 50 -9.17 1.21 -4.68
C ALA A 50 -7.85 1.07 -5.45
N VAL A 51 -6.80 1.70 -4.96
CA VAL A 51 -5.49 1.63 -5.62
C VAL A 51 -4.93 0.21 -5.55
N LEU A 52 -4.99 -0.41 -4.38
CA LEU A 52 -4.46 -1.76 -4.22
C LEU A 52 -5.21 -2.77 -5.08
N GLU A 53 -6.52 -2.64 -5.17
CA GLU A 53 -7.29 -3.55 -6.03
C GLU A 53 -6.91 -3.39 -7.49
N ALA A 54 -6.74 -2.16 -7.93
CA ALA A 54 -6.35 -1.92 -9.31
C ALA A 54 -4.94 -2.40 -9.60
N LEU A 55 -4.01 -2.14 -8.68
CA LEU A 55 -2.63 -2.59 -8.88
C LEU A 55 -2.53 -4.10 -8.88
N ALA A 56 -3.34 -4.77 -8.07
CA ALA A 56 -3.33 -6.23 -8.02
C ALA A 56 -3.75 -6.83 -9.36
N MET A 57 -4.57 -6.12 -10.12
CA MET A 57 -4.97 -6.60 -11.44
C MET A 57 -3.87 -6.44 -12.48
N ARG A 58 -2.87 -5.60 -12.19
CA ARG A 58 -1.81 -5.32 -13.16
C ARG A 58 -0.64 -6.28 -13.04
N VAL A 59 -0.45 -6.88 -11.85
CA VAL A 59 0.71 -7.71 -11.59
C VAL A 59 0.33 -9.19 -11.58
N SER A 60 1.33 -10.05 -11.62
CA SER A 60 1.10 -11.48 -11.67
C SER A 60 0.55 -12.01 -10.34
N ALA A 61 -0.09 -13.18 -10.40
CA ALA A 61 -0.61 -13.82 -9.20
C ALA A 61 0.51 -14.14 -8.21
N GLY A 62 1.70 -14.46 -8.70
CA GLY A 62 2.83 -14.70 -7.82
C GLY A 62 3.22 -13.47 -7.04
N GLU A 63 3.19 -12.32 -7.70
CA GLU A 63 3.51 -11.07 -7.04
C GLU A 63 2.43 -10.68 -6.03
N VAL A 64 1.18 -10.95 -6.36
CA VAL A 64 0.10 -10.73 -5.39
C VAL A 64 0.33 -11.55 -4.13
N ARG A 65 0.75 -12.80 -4.29
CA ARG A 65 1.02 -13.64 -3.12
C ARG A 65 2.16 -13.08 -2.26
N HIS A 66 3.17 -12.51 -2.91
CA HIS A 66 4.26 -11.88 -2.16
C HIS A 66 3.77 -10.68 -1.38
N LEU A 67 2.92 -9.84 -2.00
CA LEU A 67 2.40 -8.68 -1.32
C LEU A 67 1.53 -9.06 -0.12
N ILE A 68 0.72 -10.10 -0.27
CA ILE A 68 -0.15 -10.53 0.81
C ILE A 68 0.62 -10.82 2.08
N ARG A 69 1.81 -11.38 1.97
CA ARG A 69 2.62 -11.68 3.14
C ARG A 69 3.06 -10.46 3.92
N ALA A 70 3.19 -9.33 3.23
CA ALA A 70 3.73 -8.13 3.83
C ALA A 70 2.67 -7.10 4.19
N LEU A 71 1.47 -7.23 3.64
CA LEU A 71 0.43 -6.24 3.88
C LEU A 71 -0.31 -6.51 5.19
N PRO A 72 -0.82 -5.42 5.82
CA PRO A 72 -1.72 -5.60 6.96
C PRO A 72 -2.91 -6.46 6.55
N GLU A 73 -3.38 -7.25 7.49
CA GLU A 73 -4.43 -8.21 7.19
C GLU A 73 -5.67 -7.56 6.59
N GLU A 74 -6.02 -6.39 7.07
CA GLU A 74 -7.21 -5.70 6.57
C GLU A 74 -7.09 -5.27 5.12
N LEU A 75 -5.86 -5.20 4.60
CA LEU A 75 -5.63 -4.81 3.22
C LEU A 75 -5.49 -6.00 2.28
N VAL A 76 -5.36 -7.20 2.84
CA VAL A 76 -5.17 -8.40 2.03
C VAL A 76 -6.34 -8.63 1.10
N ASP A 77 -7.56 -8.39 1.57
CA ASP A 77 -8.74 -8.62 0.75
C ASP A 77 -8.75 -7.73 -0.49
N SER A 78 -8.17 -6.54 -0.40
CA SER A 78 -8.13 -5.63 -1.55
C SER A 78 -7.31 -6.20 -2.69
N VAL A 79 -6.25 -6.96 -2.38
CA VAL A 79 -5.41 -7.51 -3.44
C VAL A 79 -5.82 -8.93 -3.83
N ARG A 80 -6.43 -9.67 -2.91
CA ARG A 80 -6.77 -11.07 -3.15
C ARG A 80 -7.82 -11.25 -4.23
N TRP A 81 -8.72 -10.29 -4.35
CA TRP A 81 -9.87 -10.41 -5.25
C TRP A 81 -9.51 -10.42 -6.72
N ASN A 82 -8.32 -9.99 -7.09
CA ASN A 82 -7.99 -9.77 -8.49
C ASN A 82 -6.95 -10.73 -9.03
N SER A 83 -7.18 -12.01 -8.80
CA SER A 83 -6.21 -13.03 -9.20
C SER A 83 -6.48 -13.57 -10.61
N ARG A 84 -7.16 -12.80 -11.44
CA ARG A 84 -7.50 -13.29 -12.78
C ARG A 84 -6.38 -13.17 -13.78
N GLY A 85 -5.22 -12.73 -13.34
CA GLY A 85 -4.11 -12.55 -14.24
C GLY A 85 -3.94 -11.08 -14.60
N PRO A 86 -2.77 -10.73 -15.13
CA PRO A 86 -2.44 -9.34 -15.38
C PRO A 86 -3.36 -8.71 -16.40
N LYS A 87 -3.78 -7.49 -16.11
CA LYS A 87 -4.58 -6.69 -17.01
C LYS A 87 -3.79 -5.46 -17.37
N ARG A 88 -3.68 -5.15 -18.65
CA ARG A 88 -2.88 -4.01 -19.07
C ARG A 88 -3.64 -2.71 -18.90
N PHE A 89 -3.02 -1.78 -18.24
CA PHE A 89 -3.50 -0.40 -18.16
C PHE A 89 -2.31 0.46 -17.76
N ASP A 90 -2.39 1.75 -18.06
CA ASP A 90 -1.33 2.67 -17.68
C ASP A 90 -1.73 3.49 -16.47
N LEU A 91 -0.87 4.43 -16.08
CA LEU A 91 -1.11 5.24 -14.91
C LEU A 91 -2.38 6.08 -15.06
N ASP A 92 -2.61 6.65 -16.24
CA ASP A 92 -3.81 7.44 -16.47
C ASP A 92 -5.08 6.60 -16.31
N ASP A 93 -5.05 5.37 -16.79
CA ASP A 93 -6.19 4.48 -16.62
C ASP A 93 -6.45 4.21 -15.16
N LEU A 94 -5.39 3.99 -14.39
CA LEU A 94 -5.52 3.78 -12.96
C LEU A 94 -6.11 5.00 -12.28
N ILE A 95 -5.59 6.17 -12.59
CA ILE A 95 -6.06 7.41 -11.99
C ILE A 95 -7.53 7.63 -12.31
N GLN A 96 -7.93 7.40 -13.56
CA GLN A 96 -9.33 7.55 -13.94
C GLN A 96 -10.23 6.59 -13.17
N SER A 97 -9.83 5.35 -13.08
CA SER A 97 -10.62 4.33 -12.42
C SER A 97 -10.78 4.64 -10.92
N VAL A 98 -9.68 5.01 -10.27
CA VAL A 98 -9.71 5.31 -8.84
C VAL A 98 -10.48 6.60 -8.59
N SER A 99 -10.30 7.60 -9.44
CA SER A 99 -11.05 8.85 -9.32
C SER A 99 -12.55 8.62 -9.41
N ALA A 100 -12.98 7.81 -10.37
CA ALA A 100 -14.40 7.51 -10.52
C ALA A 100 -14.96 6.79 -9.30
N ARG A 101 -14.14 5.97 -8.68
CA ARG A 101 -14.58 5.13 -7.60
C ARG A 101 -14.60 5.86 -6.26
N THR A 102 -13.67 6.80 -6.06
CA THR A 102 -13.53 7.48 -4.78
C THR A 102 -14.19 8.86 -4.77
N GLY A 103 -14.45 9.43 -5.93
CA GLY A 103 -15.00 10.78 -6.01
C GLY A 103 -13.94 11.86 -5.91
N LEU A 104 -12.67 11.51 -5.79
CA LEU A 104 -11.60 12.49 -5.78
C LEU A 104 -11.31 12.95 -7.20
N ASN A 105 -10.85 14.20 -7.35
CA ASN A 105 -10.49 14.65 -8.68
C ASN A 105 -9.16 14.04 -9.11
N LYS A 106 -8.78 14.26 -10.37
CA LYS A 106 -7.60 13.58 -10.91
C LYS A 106 -6.30 13.97 -10.22
N THR A 107 -6.18 15.24 -9.86
CA THR A 107 -4.98 15.70 -9.17
C THR A 107 -4.87 15.08 -7.79
N GLU A 108 -5.98 15.04 -7.06
CA GLU A 108 -6.00 14.40 -5.74
C GLU A 108 -5.71 12.92 -5.86
N THR A 109 -6.26 12.29 -6.89
CA THR A 109 -6.07 10.86 -7.09
C THR A 109 -4.62 10.55 -7.42
N ARG A 110 -3.99 11.36 -8.28
CA ARG A 110 -2.60 11.16 -8.62
C ARG A 110 -1.71 11.27 -7.38
N THR A 111 -1.92 12.30 -6.58
CA THR A 111 -1.20 12.46 -5.33
C THR A 111 -1.46 11.27 -4.41
N GLY A 112 -2.70 10.78 -4.43
CA GLY A 112 -3.07 9.62 -3.61
C GLY A 112 -2.39 8.35 -4.05
N VAL A 113 -2.27 8.12 -5.36
CA VAL A 113 -1.57 6.94 -5.86
C VAL A 113 -0.11 6.99 -5.43
N GLU A 114 0.50 8.16 -5.55
CA GLU A 114 1.87 8.31 -5.09
C GLU A 114 1.99 8.01 -3.61
N ALA A 115 1.02 8.50 -2.82
CA ALA A 115 1.03 8.28 -1.38
C ALA A 115 0.90 6.80 -1.03
N VAL A 116 0.03 6.08 -1.74
CA VAL A 116 -0.14 4.65 -1.50
C VAL A 116 1.12 3.89 -1.86
N LEU A 117 1.72 4.21 -3.00
CA LEU A 117 2.96 3.53 -3.41
C LEU A 117 4.11 3.83 -2.45
N SER A 118 4.22 5.07 -1.99
CA SER A 118 5.27 5.44 -1.04
C SER A 118 5.09 4.72 0.29
N THR A 119 3.85 4.61 0.74
CA THR A 119 3.56 3.91 1.98
C THR A 119 3.82 2.41 1.83
N LEU A 120 3.44 1.86 0.68
CA LEU A 120 3.69 0.46 0.38
C LEU A 120 5.20 0.17 0.39
N ARG A 121 5.99 1.09 -0.17
CA ARG A 121 7.45 0.93 -0.18
C ARG A 121 8.01 0.81 1.23
N GLU A 122 7.41 1.50 2.17
CA GLU A 122 7.84 1.42 3.56
C GLU A 122 7.31 0.18 4.27
N ALA A 123 6.17 -0.32 3.84
CA ALA A 123 5.51 -1.43 4.51
C ALA A 123 6.09 -2.80 4.12
N VAL A 124 6.67 -2.92 2.94
CA VAL A 124 7.21 -4.20 2.48
C VAL A 124 8.72 -4.09 2.33
N ASN A 125 9.40 -5.23 2.25
CA ASN A 125 10.85 -5.14 2.11
C ASN A 125 11.22 -4.66 0.72
N ARG A 126 12.45 -4.15 0.61
CA ARG A 126 12.89 -3.50 -0.61
C ARG A 126 12.83 -4.41 -1.83
N ARG A 127 13.25 -5.64 -1.66
CA ARG A 127 13.27 -6.57 -2.80
C ARG A 127 11.87 -6.82 -3.34
N GLU A 128 10.94 -7.07 -2.44
CA GLU A 128 9.57 -7.34 -2.86
C GLU A 128 8.94 -6.13 -3.50
N PHE A 129 9.22 -4.95 -2.96
CA PHE A 129 8.69 -3.74 -3.55
C PHE A 129 9.27 -3.50 -4.94
N ASN A 130 10.56 -3.73 -5.11
CA ASN A 130 11.19 -3.55 -6.42
C ASN A 130 10.66 -4.56 -7.43
N ASP A 131 10.45 -5.79 -7.00
CA ASP A 131 9.87 -6.81 -7.88
C ASP A 131 8.47 -6.41 -8.31
N PHE A 132 7.68 -5.89 -7.37
CA PHE A 132 6.34 -5.42 -7.65
C PHE A 132 6.38 -4.28 -8.68
N LEU A 133 7.22 -3.28 -8.44
CA LEU A 133 7.33 -2.14 -9.35
C LEU A 133 7.75 -2.58 -10.75
N SER A 134 8.58 -3.61 -10.84
CA SER A 134 9.07 -4.04 -12.14
C SER A 134 7.96 -4.55 -13.04
N GLN A 135 6.81 -4.89 -12.48
CA GLN A 135 5.67 -5.36 -13.26
C GLN A 135 4.74 -4.22 -13.66
N LEU A 136 5.03 -3.02 -13.21
CA LEU A 136 4.24 -1.84 -13.56
C LEU A 136 4.96 -1.02 -14.63
N PRO A 137 4.23 -0.23 -15.42
CA PRO A 137 4.88 0.66 -16.38
C PRO A 137 5.86 1.60 -15.68
N ALA A 138 6.88 2.03 -16.41
CA ALA A 138 7.93 2.87 -15.84
C ALA A 138 7.38 4.16 -15.23
N GLU A 139 6.28 4.67 -15.75
CA GLU A 139 5.70 5.90 -15.24
C GLU A 139 5.30 5.80 -13.78
N PHE A 140 5.01 4.59 -13.29
CA PHE A 140 4.71 4.40 -11.87
C PHE A 140 5.96 4.63 -11.02
N THR A 141 7.11 4.17 -11.50
CA THR A 141 8.36 4.41 -10.79
C THR A 141 8.70 5.89 -10.76
N GLU A 142 8.42 6.57 -11.87
CA GLU A 142 8.70 8.00 -11.96
C GLU A 142 7.82 8.83 -11.04
N LEU A 143 6.67 8.30 -10.68
CA LEU A 143 5.76 8.99 -9.78
C LEU A 143 6.31 9.05 -8.36
N LEU A 144 7.16 8.11 -7.99
CA LEU A 144 7.68 8.01 -6.63
C LEU A 144 8.79 9.02 -6.38
N PRO A 145 8.83 9.59 -5.17
CA PRO A 145 9.96 10.45 -4.83
C PRO A 145 11.23 9.63 -4.71
N SER A 146 12.37 10.29 -4.85
CA SER A 146 13.66 9.63 -4.71
C SER A 146 13.79 9.02 -3.33
N PRO A 147 14.46 7.87 -3.23
CA PRO A 147 14.67 7.23 -1.94
C PRO A 147 15.59 8.03 -1.02
#